data_c3a7740fd9c41dda694d261678759bdf
#
_entry.id   c3a7740fd9c41dda694d261678759bdf
#
_cell.length_a   1.000
_cell.length_b   1.000
_cell.length_c   1.000
_cell.angle_alpha   90.00
_cell.angle_beta   90.00
_cell.angle_gamma   90.00
#
_symmetry.space_group_name_H-M   'P 1'
#
loop_
_entity.id
_entity.type
_entity.pdbx_description
1 polymer ?
#
loop_
_entity_poly.entity_id
_entity_poly.type
_entity_poly.pdbx_seq_one_letter_code
_entity_poly.pdbx_strand_id
1 'polypeptide(L)'
;IYERYYVKDTFRGYGRVVAARFVNQGSPHVAVYFDDGDGVKGYYDEEGKPIRKLFLKAPLNYRRISSGFSHRRIHPIYQVARPHLGVDYAAPTGTPVVALGNGTVTFKGTSGGFGKSIQITHQAGYVTYYGHLSGYAKGISKGTRVSQGEVIGYVGSTGVSTGPHLDFRVRHNGKFINPLKLKPVNGPPLKGKSLAR
;
A
#
# COMPACT_ATOMS: atom_id res chain seq x y z
N ILE A 1 11.98 1.77 -24.69
CA ILE A 1 11.05 2.47 -25.58
C ILE A 1 10.31 3.50 -24.75
N TYR A 2 10.23 4.74 -25.26
CA TYR A 2 9.61 5.88 -24.59
C TYR A 2 8.61 6.55 -25.50
N GLU A 3 7.56 7.13 -24.92
CA GLU A 3 6.74 8.15 -25.60
C GLU A 3 7.60 9.41 -25.82
N ARG A 4 7.43 10.08 -26.95
CA ARG A 4 8.06 11.36 -27.25
C ARG A 4 6.98 12.42 -27.45
N TYR A 5 7.12 13.53 -26.78
CA TYR A 5 6.18 14.65 -26.93
C TYR A 5 6.73 15.71 -27.85
N TYR A 6 5.90 16.11 -28.82
CA TYR A 6 6.18 17.19 -29.76
C TYR A 6 5.09 18.25 -29.69
N VAL A 7 5.46 19.51 -29.82
CA VAL A 7 4.52 20.63 -30.00
C VAL A 7 4.95 21.38 -31.25
N LYS A 8 4.09 21.46 -32.25
CA LYS A 8 4.39 22.04 -33.57
C LYS A 8 5.74 21.52 -34.09
N ASP A 9 5.86 20.20 -34.20
CA ASP A 9 7.04 19.45 -34.65
C ASP A 9 8.34 19.66 -33.85
N THR A 10 8.27 20.38 -32.75
CA THR A 10 9.40 20.58 -31.85
C THR A 10 9.35 19.59 -30.70
N PHE A 11 10.43 18.79 -30.52
CA PHE A 11 10.58 17.87 -29.41
C PHE A 11 10.55 18.64 -28.07
N ARG A 12 9.71 18.20 -27.13
CA ARG A 12 9.52 18.83 -25.80
C ARG A 12 9.94 17.95 -24.65
N GLY A 13 10.10 16.65 -24.87
CA GLY A 13 10.56 15.75 -23.83
C GLY A 13 10.11 14.30 -24.05
N TYR A 14 10.52 13.46 -23.10
CA TYR A 14 10.09 12.08 -23.04
C TYR A 14 8.89 11.94 -22.10
N GLY A 15 7.96 11.08 -22.47
CA GLY A 15 6.85 10.71 -21.62
C GLY A 15 7.08 9.39 -20.92
N ARG A 16 6.04 8.56 -20.93
CA ARG A 16 6.04 7.26 -20.29
C ARG A 16 7.00 6.29 -20.97
N VAL A 17 7.65 5.43 -20.18
CA VAL A 17 8.28 4.22 -20.71
C VAL A 17 7.16 3.28 -21.15
N VAL A 18 7.07 2.94 -22.42
CA VAL A 18 6.04 2.02 -22.94
C VAL A 18 6.51 0.57 -22.93
N ALA A 19 7.80 0.34 -23.07
CA ALA A 19 8.39 -0.97 -22.88
C ALA A 19 9.84 -0.87 -22.41
N ALA A 20 10.26 -1.83 -21.58
CA ALA A 20 11.63 -1.96 -21.11
C ALA A 20 12.03 -3.44 -21.06
N ARG A 21 13.28 -3.73 -21.35
CA ARG A 21 13.91 -5.03 -21.12
C ARG A 21 15.12 -4.84 -20.25
N PHE A 22 15.23 -5.62 -19.20
CA PHE A 22 16.35 -5.63 -18.27
C PHE A 22 16.86 -7.06 -18.09
N VAL A 23 18.16 -7.26 -18.09
CA VAL A 23 18.77 -8.57 -17.85
C VAL A 23 19.46 -8.56 -16.50
N ASN A 24 19.07 -9.45 -15.59
CA ASN A 24 19.68 -9.62 -14.29
C ASN A 24 20.22 -11.04 -14.16
N GLN A 25 21.52 -11.18 -13.94
CA GLN A 25 22.22 -12.49 -13.83
C GLN A 25 21.81 -13.46 -14.96
N GLY A 26 21.78 -12.98 -16.20
CA GLY A 26 21.42 -13.77 -17.38
C GLY A 26 19.91 -13.96 -17.61
N SER A 27 19.07 -13.64 -16.64
CA SER A 27 17.60 -13.75 -16.76
C SER A 27 16.99 -12.46 -17.32
N PRO A 28 16.31 -12.50 -18.48
CA PRO A 28 15.62 -11.35 -19.03
C PRO A 28 14.34 -11.07 -18.25
N HIS A 29 14.06 -9.79 -18.05
CA HIS A 29 12.81 -9.28 -17.50
C HIS A 29 12.26 -8.25 -18.48
N VAL A 30 11.05 -8.44 -18.93
CA VAL A 30 10.36 -7.54 -19.86
C VAL A 30 9.23 -6.86 -19.12
N ALA A 31 9.04 -5.58 -19.42
CA ALA A 31 7.94 -4.76 -18.92
C ALA A 31 7.28 -4.04 -20.08
N VAL A 32 6.00 -4.26 -20.31
CA VAL A 32 5.19 -3.56 -21.31
C VAL A 32 4.08 -2.80 -20.61
N TYR A 33 3.93 -1.53 -20.94
CA TYR A 33 2.82 -0.74 -20.44
C TYR A 33 1.55 -1.07 -21.24
N PHE A 34 0.49 -1.36 -20.50
CA PHE A 34 -0.84 -1.62 -21.04
C PHE A 34 -1.85 -0.66 -20.39
N ASP A 35 -2.80 -0.18 -21.19
CA ASP A 35 -3.95 0.63 -20.76
C ASP A 35 -5.11 0.30 -21.69
N ASP A 36 -6.20 -0.28 -21.14
CA ASP A 36 -7.38 -0.64 -21.93
C ASP A 36 -8.39 0.52 -22.09
N GLY A 37 -8.11 1.64 -21.41
CA GLY A 37 -9.03 2.78 -21.35
C GLY A 37 -10.18 2.62 -20.35
N ASP A 38 -10.46 1.40 -19.88
CA ASP A 38 -11.57 1.05 -18.98
C ASP A 38 -11.10 0.89 -17.52
N GLY A 39 -9.83 1.22 -17.23
CA GLY A 39 -9.28 1.26 -15.88
C GLY A 39 -8.26 0.18 -15.56
N VAL A 40 -8.01 -0.77 -16.45
CA VAL A 40 -6.90 -1.73 -16.35
C VAL A 40 -5.68 -1.09 -16.99
N LYS A 41 -4.74 -0.62 -16.16
CA LYS A 41 -3.49 -0.02 -16.63
C LYS A 41 -2.33 -0.35 -15.72
N GLY A 42 -1.16 -0.54 -16.33
CA GLY A 42 0.07 -0.85 -15.60
C GLY A 42 1.13 -1.48 -16.49
N TYR A 43 2.19 -1.96 -15.85
CA TYR A 43 3.24 -2.72 -16.52
C TYR A 43 3.04 -4.21 -16.29
N TYR A 44 3.17 -4.96 -17.36
CA TYR A 44 2.97 -6.40 -17.41
C TYR A 44 4.18 -7.09 -18.04
N ASP A 45 4.42 -8.34 -17.69
CA ASP A 45 5.38 -9.20 -18.37
C ASP A 45 4.79 -9.77 -19.69
N GLU A 46 5.58 -10.57 -20.38
CA GLU A 46 5.20 -11.18 -21.66
C GLU A 46 4.01 -12.15 -21.55
N GLU A 47 3.75 -12.68 -20.35
CA GLU A 47 2.58 -13.54 -20.07
C GLU A 47 1.36 -12.73 -19.56
N GLY A 48 1.44 -11.40 -19.57
CA GLY A 48 0.36 -10.54 -19.09
C GLY A 48 0.21 -10.53 -17.57
N LYS A 49 1.23 -10.97 -16.81
CA LYS A 49 1.24 -10.86 -15.36
C LYS A 49 1.71 -9.47 -14.96
N PRO A 50 1.03 -8.78 -14.03
CA PRO A 50 1.45 -7.45 -13.60
C PRO A 50 2.79 -7.53 -12.86
N ILE A 51 3.73 -6.69 -13.26
CA ILE A 51 5.07 -6.59 -12.64
C ILE A 51 4.98 -5.95 -11.26
N ARG A 52 4.06 -4.97 -11.10
CA ARG A 52 3.87 -4.28 -9.84
C ARG A 52 3.11 -5.16 -8.85
N LYS A 53 3.72 -5.39 -7.69
CA LYS A 53 3.06 -6.07 -6.59
C LYS A 53 1.94 -5.19 -6.01
N LEU A 54 0.84 -5.81 -5.60
CA LEU A 54 -0.31 -5.11 -5.01
C LEU A 54 0.08 -4.32 -3.77
N PHE A 55 1.06 -4.81 -2.99
CA PHE A 55 1.43 -4.23 -1.71
C PHE A 55 2.93 -4.02 -1.55
N LEU A 56 3.28 -2.94 -0.88
CA LEU A 56 4.62 -2.70 -0.35
C LEU A 56 4.93 -3.69 0.79
N LYS A 57 6.18 -3.82 1.16
CA LYS A 57 6.60 -4.64 2.32
C LYS A 57 6.19 -4.03 3.65
N ALA A 58 6.18 -2.69 3.74
CA ALA A 58 5.77 -1.94 4.92
C ALA A 58 5.20 -0.58 4.50
N PRO A 59 4.28 0.02 5.30
CA PRO A 59 3.65 1.30 4.99
C PRO A 59 4.46 2.53 5.43
N LEU A 60 5.68 2.36 5.92
CA LEU A 60 6.57 3.45 6.36
C LEU A 60 8.01 2.94 6.52
N ASN A 61 8.95 3.90 6.65
CA ASN A 61 10.27 3.61 7.20
C ASN A 61 10.18 3.52 8.73
N TYR A 62 10.62 2.43 9.32
CA TYR A 62 10.53 2.17 10.75
C TYR A 62 11.89 1.72 11.33
N ARG A 63 12.09 1.95 12.63
CA ARG A 63 13.31 1.52 13.33
C ARG A 63 13.28 0.04 13.69
N ARG A 64 12.12 -0.43 14.16
CA ARG A 64 11.89 -1.83 14.56
C ARG A 64 10.41 -2.14 14.61
N ILE A 65 10.07 -3.42 14.60
CA ILE A 65 8.74 -3.90 14.97
C ILE A 65 8.72 -3.99 16.51
N SER A 66 7.86 -3.18 17.13
CA SER A 66 7.72 -3.16 18.59
C SER A 66 6.73 -4.20 19.10
N SER A 67 5.76 -4.59 18.28
CA SER A 67 4.83 -5.69 18.58
C SER A 67 4.38 -6.41 17.32
N GLY A 68 4.39 -7.74 17.36
CA GLY A 68 3.93 -8.60 16.29
C GLY A 68 2.44 -8.94 16.36
N PHE A 69 1.95 -9.58 15.29
CA PHE A 69 0.61 -10.15 15.22
C PHE A 69 0.47 -11.34 16.19
N SER A 70 -0.56 -11.32 17.03
CA SER A 70 -0.83 -12.39 17.98
C SER A 70 -2.32 -12.47 18.30
N HIS A 71 -2.86 -13.67 18.35
CA HIS A 71 -4.23 -13.90 18.83
C HIS A 71 -4.34 -13.82 20.37
N ARG A 72 -3.22 -13.94 21.09
CA ARG A 72 -3.18 -13.91 22.55
C ARG A 72 -1.85 -13.30 23.00
N ARG A 73 -1.87 -12.05 23.50
CA ARG A 73 -0.73 -11.40 24.16
C ARG A 73 -1.22 -10.63 25.39
N ILE A 74 -0.33 -10.40 26.35
CA ILE A 74 -0.60 -9.48 27.45
C ILE A 74 -0.58 -8.05 26.89
N HIS A 75 -1.69 -7.33 27.05
CA HIS A 75 -1.80 -5.94 26.59
C HIS A 75 -0.93 -5.04 27.48
N PRO A 76 -0.03 -4.20 26.92
CA PRO A 76 0.95 -3.46 27.71
C PRO A 76 0.33 -2.47 28.72
N ILE A 77 -0.86 -1.94 28.44
CA ILE A 77 -1.55 -0.98 29.33
C ILE A 77 -2.55 -1.71 30.24
N TYR A 78 -3.37 -2.59 29.69
CA TYR A 78 -4.44 -3.24 30.47
C TYR A 78 -4.01 -4.47 31.25
N GLN A 79 -2.78 -4.98 31.03
CA GLN A 79 -2.20 -6.17 31.68
C GLN A 79 -3.08 -7.44 31.61
N VAL A 80 -3.95 -7.50 30.60
CA VAL A 80 -4.84 -8.66 30.34
C VAL A 80 -4.54 -9.26 28.98
N ALA A 81 -4.81 -10.55 28.82
CA ALA A 81 -4.65 -11.23 27.55
C ALA A 81 -5.64 -10.68 26.51
N ARG A 82 -5.14 -10.03 25.47
CA ARG A 82 -5.92 -9.50 24.35
C ARG A 82 -5.25 -9.81 23.03
N PRO A 83 -6.03 -10.06 21.97
CA PRO A 83 -5.46 -10.21 20.64
C PRO A 83 -4.86 -8.89 20.15
N HIS A 84 -3.70 -8.98 19.49
CA HIS A 84 -3.15 -7.92 18.67
C HIS A 84 -3.16 -8.35 17.20
N LEU A 85 -4.20 -7.94 16.48
CA LEU A 85 -4.47 -8.35 15.11
C LEU A 85 -3.78 -7.44 14.08
N GLY A 86 -2.57 -6.98 14.42
CA GLY A 86 -1.75 -6.09 13.63
C GLY A 86 -0.27 -6.21 13.92
N VAL A 87 0.49 -5.27 13.41
CA VAL A 87 1.93 -5.09 13.67
C VAL A 87 2.17 -3.64 14.04
N ASP A 88 2.88 -3.43 15.15
CA ASP A 88 3.27 -2.11 15.60
C ASP A 88 4.68 -1.78 15.08
N TYR A 89 4.76 -0.77 14.24
CA TYR A 89 6.01 -0.24 13.69
C TYR A 89 6.47 0.98 14.50
N ALA A 90 7.52 0.85 15.32
CA ALA A 90 8.10 1.95 16.06
C ALA A 90 8.83 2.93 15.12
N ALA A 91 8.37 4.17 15.09
CA ALA A 91 8.96 5.25 14.31
C ALA A 91 8.72 6.59 15.02
N PRO A 92 9.54 7.62 14.78
CA PRO A 92 9.33 8.96 15.36
C PRO A 92 7.97 9.54 14.95
N THR A 93 7.38 10.35 15.83
CA THR A 93 6.20 11.16 15.48
C THR A 93 6.50 12.01 14.26
N GLY A 94 5.54 12.10 13.33
CA GLY A 94 5.70 12.82 12.07
C GLY A 94 6.30 12.01 10.93
N THR A 95 6.79 10.78 11.18
CA THR A 95 7.24 9.89 10.10
C THR A 95 6.10 9.68 9.09
N PRO A 96 6.33 9.87 7.78
CA PRO A 96 5.30 9.66 6.77
C PRO A 96 4.81 8.22 6.75
N VAL A 97 3.49 8.07 6.73
CA VAL A 97 2.79 6.80 6.54
C VAL A 97 2.21 6.79 5.15
N VAL A 98 2.47 5.72 4.40
CA VAL A 98 2.04 5.60 2.99
C VAL A 98 0.99 4.50 2.81
N ALA A 99 0.16 4.66 1.80
CA ALA A 99 -0.77 3.61 1.38
C ALA A 99 0.01 2.36 0.95
N LEU A 100 -0.29 1.23 1.55
CA LEU A 100 0.40 -0.04 1.26
C LEU A 100 0.22 -0.48 -0.19
N GLY A 101 -0.91 -0.14 -0.78
CA GLY A 101 -1.29 -0.44 -2.16
C GLY A 101 -2.27 0.59 -2.71
N ASN A 102 -2.58 0.50 -4.01
CA ASN A 102 -3.66 1.28 -4.61
C ASN A 102 -4.98 0.95 -3.93
N GLY A 103 -5.82 1.96 -3.68
CA GLY A 103 -7.12 1.72 -3.04
C GLY A 103 -7.95 2.98 -2.88
N THR A 104 -9.04 2.84 -2.14
CA THR A 104 -9.94 3.95 -1.80
C THR A 104 -10.03 4.07 -0.28
N VAL A 105 -9.88 5.27 0.24
CA VAL A 105 -10.07 5.57 1.67
C VAL A 105 -11.54 5.36 2.03
N THR A 106 -11.80 4.40 2.90
CA THR A 106 -13.16 4.09 3.37
C THR A 106 -13.46 4.67 4.73
N PHE A 107 -12.43 5.00 5.51
CA PHE A 107 -12.56 5.69 6.79
C PHE A 107 -11.37 6.63 7.02
N LYS A 108 -11.65 7.80 7.60
CA LYS A 108 -10.70 8.75 8.16
C LYS A 108 -11.34 9.40 9.38
N GLY A 109 -10.71 9.31 10.54
CA GLY A 109 -11.28 9.89 11.78
C GLY A 109 -10.61 9.31 13.02
N THR A 110 -11.17 9.64 14.18
CA THR A 110 -10.77 9.07 15.47
C THR A 110 -11.65 7.85 15.78
N SER A 111 -11.04 6.72 16.12
CA SER A 111 -11.74 5.47 16.39
C SER A 111 -11.23 4.87 17.70
N GLY A 112 -11.89 5.19 18.80
CA GLY A 112 -11.64 4.63 20.13
C GLY A 112 -10.15 4.52 20.49
N GLY A 113 -9.73 3.35 20.95
CA GLY A 113 -8.33 3.07 21.30
C GLY A 113 -7.35 3.15 20.13
N PHE A 114 -7.82 3.05 18.88
CA PHE A 114 -6.99 3.17 17.69
C PHE A 114 -6.56 4.61 17.38
N GLY A 115 -7.18 5.60 18.03
CA GLY A 115 -6.89 7.02 17.87
C GLY A 115 -7.22 7.53 16.49
N LYS A 116 -6.49 8.56 16.02
CA LYS A 116 -6.60 9.04 14.64
C LYS A 116 -6.17 7.93 13.68
N SER A 117 -7.05 7.59 12.75
CA SER A 117 -6.84 6.42 11.89
C SER A 117 -7.40 6.60 10.49
N ILE A 118 -6.88 5.77 9.58
CA ILE A 118 -7.33 5.63 8.20
C ILE A 118 -7.61 4.16 7.92
N GLN A 119 -8.63 3.89 7.09
CA GLN A 119 -8.84 2.58 6.48
C GLN A 119 -8.87 2.74 4.96
N ILE A 120 -8.22 1.83 4.26
CA ILE A 120 -8.18 1.78 2.80
C ILE A 120 -8.67 0.42 2.34
N THR A 121 -9.65 0.43 1.44
CA THR A 121 -10.10 -0.77 0.74
C THR A 121 -9.33 -0.91 -0.55
N HIS A 122 -8.79 -2.09 -0.79
CA HIS A 122 -8.00 -2.47 -1.96
C HIS A 122 -8.74 -3.51 -2.80
N GLN A 123 -8.15 -3.86 -3.94
CA GLN A 123 -8.62 -4.97 -4.76
C GLN A 123 -8.52 -6.31 -4.01
N ALA A 124 -9.15 -7.35 -4.54
CA ALA A 124 -9.11 -8.73 -4.05
C ALA A 124 -9.51 -8.89 -2.57
N GLY A 125 -10.44 -8.05 -2.06
CA GLY A 125 -10.99 -8.18 -0.71
C GLY A 125 -10.06 -7.77 0.44
N TYR A 126 -8.99 -7.03 0.16
CA TYR A 126 -8.08 -6.52 1.18
C TYR A 126 -8.54 -5.17 1.72
N VAL A 127 -8.36 -4.99 3.05
CA VAL A 127 -8.53 -3.70 3.74
C VAL A 127 -7.33 -3.49 4.66
N THR A 128 -6.71 -2.31 4.58
CA THR A 128 -5.61 -1.92 5.48
C THR A 128 -6.06 -0.85 6.46
N TYR A 129 -5.50 -0.90 7.67
CA TYR A 129 -5.81 -0.01 8.78
C TYR A 129 -4.53 0.61 9.29
N TYR A 130 -4.57 1.91 9.55
CA TYR A 130 -3.44 2.72 9.98
C TYR A 130 -3.86 3.50 11.21
N GLY A 131 -3.35 3.14 12.40
CA GLY A 131 -3.75 3.71 13.67
C GLY A 131 -2.67 4.54 14.35
N HIS A 132 -3.08 5.22 15.44
CA HIS A 132 -2.26 6.08 16.27
C HIS A 132 -1.61 7.27 15.54
N LEU A 133 -2.21 7.72 14.42
CA LEU A 133 -1.67 8.81 13.61
C LEU A 133 -1.64 10.13 14.39
N SER A 134 -0.64 10.98 14.16
CA SER A 134 -0.61 12.36 14.63
C SER A 134 -1.50 13.27 13.77
N GLY A 135 -1.57 12.99 12.48
CA GLY A 135 -2.35 13.75 11.50
C GLY A 135 -2.52 13.03 10.18
N TYR A 136 -3.28 13.64 9.31
CA TYR A 136 -3.58 13.14 7.97
C TYR A 136 -2.86 13.99 6.93
N ALA A 137 -2.48 13.39 5.81
CA ALA A 137 -1.93 14.15 4.69
C ALA A 137 -3.00 15.04 4.03
N LYS A 138 -2.56 16.12 3.40
CA LYS A 138 -3.44 17.06 2.67
C LYS A 138 -4.19 16.30 1.56
N GLY A 139 -5.46 16.58 1.41
CA GLY A 139 -6.31 15.98 0.36
C GLY A 139 -6.87 14.59 0.69
N ILE A 140 -6.44 13.94 1.77
CA ILE A 140 -6.97 12.65 2.19
C ILE A 140 -8.32 12.82 2.88
N SER A 141 -9.36 12.18 2.34
CA SER A 141 -10.70 12.11 2.91
C SER A 141 -11.38 10.78 2.55
N LYS A 142 -12.51 10.47 3.18
CA LYS A 142 -13.31 9.30 2.77
C LYS A 142 -13.73 9.44 1.31
N GLY A 143 -13.54 8.40 0.52
CA GLY A 143 -13.77 8.37 -0.92
C GLY A 143 -12.53 8.72 -1.76
N THR A 144 -11.45 9.28 -1.19
CA THR A 144 -10.21 9.58 -1.93
C THR A 144 -9.59 8.29 -2.47
N ARG A 145 -9.27 8.26 -3.76
CA ARG A 145 -8.43 7.21 -4.36
C ARG A 145 -6.98 7.54 -4.07
N VAL A 146 -6.24 6.56 -3.60
CA VAL A 146 -4.81 6.68 -3.28
C VAL A 146 -3.99 5.68 -4.07
N SER A 147 -2.80 6.09 -4.45
CA SER A 147 -1.81 5.23 -5.11
C SER A 147 -0.91 4.55 -4.08
N GLN A 148 -0.38 3.38 -4.44
CA GLN A 148 0.64 2.70 -3.63
C GLN A 148 1.85 3.62 -3.40
N GLY A 149 2.26 3.80 -2.13
CA GLY A 149 3.36 4.69 -1.75
C GLY A 149 2.96 6.15 -1.55
N GLU A 150 1.71 6.51 -1.79
CA GLU A 150 1.20 7.86 -1.53
C GLU A 150 1.11 8.11 -0.02
N VAL A 151 1.61 9.28 0.44
CA VAL A 151 1.55 9.66 1.86
C VAL A 151 0.09 9.94 2.24
N ILE A 152 -0.41 9.22 3.24
CA ILE A 152 -1.79 9.32 3.72
C ILE A 152 -1.89 9.96 5.11
N GLY A 153 -0.81 9.97 5.88
CA GLY A 153 -0.77 10.52 7.23
C GLY A 153 0.62 10.41 7.84
N TYR A 154 0.69 10.62 9.13
CA TYR A 154 1.95 10.70 9.86
C TYR A 154 1.86 9.93 11.17
N VAL A 155 2.94 9.24 11.53
CA VAL A 155 3.05 8.51 12.80
C VAL A 155 2.79 9.44 13.99
N GLY A 156 2.10 8.94 14.98
CA GLY A 156 1.82 9.63 16.24
C GLY A 156 1.74 8.66 17.41
N SER A 157 0.97 9.06 18.43
CA SER A 157 0.70 8.29 19.64
C SER A 157 -0.72 8.58 20.15
N THR A 158 -1.67 8.81 19.24
CA THR A 158 -3.07 9.10 19.60
C THR A 158 -3.83 7.83 19.98
N GLY A 159 -4.87 7.96 20.81
CA GLY A 159 -5.62 6.81 21.33
C GLY A 159 -4.90 6.08 22.44
N VAL A 160 -5.08 4.76 22.54
CA VAL A 160 -4.44 3.91 23.58
C VAL A 160 -3.07 3.46 23.10
N SER A 161 -2.07 4.29 23.34
CA SER A 161 -0.68 4.11 22.90
C SER A 161 0.30 4.41 24.01
N THR A 162 1.40 3.67 24.11
CA THR A 162 2.48 3.88 25.09
C THR A 162 3.63 4.74 24.56
N GLY A 163 3.59 5.11 23.29
CA GLY A 163 4.63 5.91 22.63
C GLY A 163 4.49 5.90 21.10
N PRO A 164 5.29 6.69 20.38
CA PRO A 164 5.14 6.86 18.95
C PRO A 164 5.34 5.55 18.17
N HIS A 165 4.29 5.11 17.48
CA HIS A 165 4.30 3.95 16.58
C HIS A 165 3.09 4.00 15.63
N LEU A 166 3.12 3.18 14.59
CA LEU A 166 1.98 2.88 13.74
C LEU A 166 1.43 1.50 14.11
N ASP A 167 0.16 1.41 14.56
CA ASP A 167 -0.58 0.13 14.56
C ASP A 167 -1.10 -0.11 13.14
N PHE A 168 -0.53 -1.10 12.48
CA PHE A 168 -0.87 -1.46 11.11
C PHE A 168 -1.52 -2.82 11.04
N ARG A 169 -2.72 -2.88 10.43
CA ARG A 169 -3.47 -4.13 10.30
C ARG A 169 -3.88 -4.38 8.87
N VAL A 170 -4.02 -5.66 8.54
CA VAL A 170 -4.54 -6.12 7.24
C VAL A 170 -5.69 -7.07 7.48
N ARG A 171 -6.81 -6.83 6.80
CA ARG A 171 -7.95 -7.73 6.74
C ARG A 171 -8.12 -8.23 5.31
N HIS A 172 -8.30 -9.53 5.15
CA HIS A 172 -8.56 -10.16 3.86
C HIS A 172 -9.82 -11.02 3.96
N ASN A 173 -10.80 -10.74 3.09
CA ASN A 173 -12.10 -11.42 3.09
C ASN A 173 -12.73 -11.50 4.49
N GLY A 174 -12.76 -10.37 5.22
CA GLY A 174 -13.35 -10.24 6.54
C GLY A 174 -12.49 -10.72 7.72
N LYS A 175 -11.35 -11.39 7.50
CA LYS A 175 -10.48 -11.91 8.56
C LYS A 175 -9.19 -11.13 8.67
N PHE A 176 -8.75 -10.75 9.88
CA PHE A 176 -7.43 -10.18 10.09
C PHE A 176 -6.35 -11.22 9.86
N ILE A 177 -5.32 -10.83 9.15
CA ILE A 177 -4.17 -11.69 8.81
C ILE A 177 -2.88 -11.00 9.26
N ASN A 178 -1.84 -11.80 9.50
CA ASN A 178 -0.53 -11.26 9.87
C ASN A 178 0.10 -10.49 8.72
N PRO A 179 0.29 -9.15 8.85
CA PRO A 179 0.87 -8.31 7.79
C PRO A 179 2.26 -8.75 7.34
N LEU A 180 3.06 -9.32 8.25
CA LEU A 180 4.43 -9.80 7.94
C LEU A 180 4.44 -11.06 7.07
N LYS A 181 3.31 -11.77 6.99
CA LYS A 181 3.13 -12.98 6.17
C LYS A 181 2.42 -12.67 4.84
N LEU A 182 2.15 -11.40 4.53
CA LEU A 182 1.65 -11.02 3.22
C LEU A 182 2.64 -11.48 2.15
N LYS A 183 2.22 -12.48 1.37
CA LYS A 183 2.97 -12.85 0.18
C LYS A 183 2.90 -11.68 -0.82
N PRO A 184 3.94 -11.47 -1.64
CA PRO A 184 3.85 -10.53 -2.75
C PRO A 184 2.76 -11.01 -3.71
N VAL A 185 1.56 -10.45 -3.58
CA VAL A 185 0.46 -10.75 -4.51
C VAL A 185 0.63 -9.83 -5.70
N ASN A 186 0.70 -10.41 -6.89
CA ASN A 186 0.58 -9.66 -8.12
C ASN A 186 -0.90 -9.28 -8.31
N GLY A 187 -1.16 -8.17 -8.99
CA GLY A 187 -2.50 -7.84 -9.45
C GLY A 187 -3.08 -8.95 -10.35
N PRO A 188 -4.35 -8.89 -10.72
CA PRO A 188 -4.93 -9.85 -11.64
C PRO A 188 -4.18 -9.76 -12.99
N PRO A 189 -3.86 -10.90 -13.61
CA PRO A 189 -3.25 -10.92 -14.93
C PRO A 189 -4.23 -10.42 -15.99
N LEU A 190 -3.70 -9.93 -17.11
CA LEU A 190 -4.50 -9.63 -18.29
C LEU A 190 -5.22 -10.90 -18.77
N LYS A 191 -6.45 -10.76 -19.25
CA LYS A 191 -7.26 -11.89 -19.72
C LYS A 191 -7.96 -11.53 -21.04
N GLY A 192 -8.21 -12.56 -21.84
CA GLY A 192 -9.01 -12.43 -23.08
C GLY A 192 -8.44 -11.40 -24.04
N LYS A 193 -9.28 -10.48 -24.53
CA LYS A 193 -8.88 -9.45 -25.50
C LYS A 193 -7.73 -8.55 -25.04
N SER A 194 -7.55 -8.36 -23.71
CA SER A 194 -6.47 -7.54 -23.16
C SER A 194 -5.09 -8.22 -23.25
N LEU A 195 -5.05 -9.54 -23.31
CA LEU A 195 -3.80 -10.30 -23.48
C LEU A 195 -3.37 -10.40 -24.94
N ALA A 196 -4.31 -10.26 -25.88
CA ALA A 196 -4.07 -10.38 -27.33
C ALA A 196 -3.69 -9.07 -28.00
N ARG A 197 -3.63 -7.97 -27.28
CA ARG A 197 -3.18 -6.63 -27.73
C ARG A 197 -1.75 -6.37 -27.32
#